data_965e80d89decc4853b8a44874d4c139b
#
_entry.id   965e80d89decc4853b8a44874d4c139b
#
_cell.length_a   1.000
_cell.length_b   1.000
_cell.length_c   1.000
_cell.angle_alpha   90.00
_cell.angle_beta   90.00
_cell.angle_gamma   90.00
#
_symmetry.space_group_name_H-M   'P 1'
#
loop_
_entity.id
_entity.type
_entity.pdbx_description
1 polymer ?
#
loop_
_entity_poly.entity_id
_entity_poly.type
_entity_poly.pdbx_seq_one_letter_code
_entity_poly.pdbx_strand_id
1 'polypeptide(L)'
;MLKLKTRPTGAVTSSHFELVEENVPDLEEGEILVKVLYLSFDPTQRGWLNDVKSYVPPVQIGEVMRAGSVGQVVDSRDSNFKSGDIVQGSFGWQEYAAVNSSSGIMPIQKVPEGIPPTSALSIYGITGLTAFFGMVDIGKPIEGDTVLVSGAAGATGSVAGQIARIKGAKNVIGIAG
;
A
#
# COMPACT_ATOMS: atom_id res chain seq x y z
N MET A 1 14.97 -7.28 -7.96
CA MET A 1 14.55 -6.50 -6.78
C MET A 1 15.39 -5.25 -6.60
N LEU A 2 14.84 -4.20 -6.00
CA LEU A 2 15.57 -2.97 -5.66
C LEU A 2 15.80 -2.93 -4.14
N LYS A 3 17.07 -3.01 -3.72
CA LYS A 3 17.50 -2.96 -2.32
C LYS A 3 18.01 -1.56 -1.97
N LEU A 4 17.78 -1.13 -0.71
CA LEU A 4 18.33 0.12 -0.21
C LEU A 4 19.86 0.00 -0.06
N LYS A 5 20.60 0.83 -0.79
CA LYS A 5 22.08 0.85 -0.77
C LYS A 5 22.62 1.87 0.21
N THR A 6 22.05 3.07 0.21
CA THR A 6 22.44 4.17 1.10
C THR A 6 21.23 5.00 1.48
N ARG A 7 21.25 5.63 2.66
CA ARG A 7 20.17 6.50 3.13
C ARG A 7 20.27 7.88 2.49
N PRO A 8 19.16 8.40 1.90
CA PRO A 8 19.15 9.75 1.34
C PRO A 8 19.13 10.81 2.45
N THR A 9 19.99 11.82 2.36
CA THR A 9 19.99 13.00 3.23
C THR A 9 19.14 14.15 2.66
N GLY A 10 18.74 14.05 1.40
CA GLY A 10 17.93 15.04 0.67
C GLY A 10 16.92 14.34 -0.23
N ALA A 11 16.87 14.78 -1.49
CA ALA A 11 16.03 14.13 -2.51
C ALA A 11 16.45 12.70 -2.75
N VAL A 12 15.47 11.81 -2.95
CA VAL A 12 15.73 10.41 -3.31
C VAL A 12 16.13 10.35 -4.79
N THR A 13 17.19 9.60 -5.07
CA THR A 13 17.68 9.34 -6.42
C THR A 13 17.91 7.83 -6.62
N SER A 14 18.07 7.40 -7.85
CA SER A 14 18.37 5.99 -8.17
C SER A 14 19.66 5.48 -7.52
N SER A 15 20.62 6.36 -7.24
CA SER A 15 21.91 5.99 -6.59
C SER A 15 21.75 5.48 -5.16
N HIS A 16 20.62 5.73 -4.50
CA HIS A 16 20.32 5.22 -3.16
C HIS A 16 19.87 3.76 -3.16
N PHE A 17 19.63 3.20 -4.34
CA PHE A 17 19.17 1.83 -4.50
C PHE A 17 20.14 1.01 -5.35
N GLU A 18 20.08 -0.29 -5.18
CA GLU A 18 20.81 -1.27 -5.96
C GLU A 18 19.85 -2.26 -6.59
N LEU A 19 19.95 -2.44 -7.90
CA LEU A 19 19.21 -3.50 -8.60
C LEU A 19 19.97 -4.82 -8.42
N VAL A 20 19.31 -5.77 -7.77
CA VAL A 20 19.89 -7.10 -7.48
C VAL A 20 19.02 -8.17 -8.14
N GLU A 21 19.67 -9.14 -8.78
CA GLU A 21 19.04 -10.35 -9.31
C GLU A 21 19.40 -11.53 -8.40
N GLU A 22 18.38 -12.20 -7.90
CA GLU A 22 18.51 -13.39 -7.06
C GLU A 22 17.53 -14.45 -7.56
N ASN A 23 17.87 -15.72 -7.35
CA ASN A 23 16.95 -16.80 -7.61
C ASN A 23 15.76 -16.72 -6.65
N VAL A 24 14.59 -17.14 -7.16
CA VAL A 24 13.42 -17.32 -6.30
C VAL A 24 13.72 -18.46 -5.33
N PRO A 25 13.59 -18.25 -4.00
CA PRO A 25 13.84 -19.31 -3.03
C PRO A 25 12.76 -20.38 -3.10
N ASP A 26 13.07 -21.58 -2.64
CA ASP A 26 12.08 -22.62 -2.37
C ASP A 26 11.15 -22.12 -1.24
N LEU A 27 9.85 -22.38 -1.39
CA LEU A 27 8.88 -21.98 -0.37
C LEU A 27 8.96 -22.89 0.87
N GLU A 28 8.84 -22.26 2.04
CA GLU A 28 8.62 -22.95 3.31
C GLU A 28 7.12 -23.12 3.59
N GLU A 29 6.79 -23.92 4.62
CA GLU A 29 5.39 -24.10 5.05
C GLU A 29 4.77 -22.77 5.49
N GLY A 30 3.57 -22.46 5.02
CA GLY A 30 2.87 -21.21 5.25
C GLY A 30 3.33 -20.04 4.37
N GLU A 31 4.20 -20.29 3.40
CA GLU A 31 4.65 -19.28 2.44
C GLU A 31 3.90 -19.35 1.11
N ILE A 32 3.83 -18.20 0.47
CA ILE A 32 3.33 -18.03 -0.90
C ILE A 32 4.36 -17.29 -1.74
N LEU A 33 4.46 -17.66 -3.01
CA LEU A 33 5.21 -16.92 -4.01
C LEU A 33 4.27 -16.00 -4.78
N VAL A 34 4.51 -14.72 -4.69
CA VAL A 34 3.70 -13.69 -5.34
C VAL A 34 4.48 -13.03 -6.47
N LYS A 35 3.95 -13.05 -7.68
CA LYS A 35 4.38 -12.17 -8.76
C LYS A 35 3.77 -10.81 -8.55
N VAL A 36 4.59 -9.80 -8.30
CA VAL A 36 4.14 -8.42 -8.09
C VAL A 36 3.68 -7.80 -9.40
N LEU A 37 2.45 -7.29 -9.42
CA LEU A 37 1.82 -6.68 -10.59
C LEU A 37 1.81 -5.16 -10.50
N TYR A 38 1.55 -4.62 -9.29
CA TYR A 38 1.44 -3.19 -9.04
C TYR A 38 2.07 -2.82 -7.71
N LEU A 39 2.71 -1.67 -7.67
CA LEU A 39 3.29 -1.04 -6.48
C LEU A 39 2.57 0.26 -6.18
N SER A 40 2.33 0.54 -4.90
CA SER A 40 1.87 1.85 -4.44
C SER A 40 3.06 2.77 -4.24
N PHE A 41 2.93 4.03 -4.64
CA PHE A 41 3.87 5.10 -4.34
C PHE A 41 3.27 6.01 -3.28
N ASP A 42 3.73 5.84 -2.04
CA ASP A 42 3.21 6.56 -0.89
C ASP A 42 4.27 7.51 -0.31
N PRO A 43 3.91 8.74 0.10
CA PRO A 43 4.84 9.68 0.73
C PRO A 43 5.57 9.09 1.94
N THR A 44 4.94 8.17 2.67
CA THR A 44 5.51 7.49 3.82
C THR A 44 6.77 6.68 3.48
N GLN A 45 6.91 6.21 2.24
CA GLN A 45 8.11 5.49 1.78
C GLN A 45 9.38 6.33 1.94
N ARG A 46 9.30 7.65 1.73
CA ARG A 46 10.44 8.55 2.00
C ARG A 46 10.83 8.53 3.48
N GLY A 47 9.84 8.47 4.38
CA GLY A 47 10.07 8.39 5.83
C GLY A 47 10.76 7.08 6.24
N TRP A 48 10.42 5.96 5.62
CA TRP A 48 11.01 4.65 5.92
C TRP A 48 12.49 4.53 5.55
N LEU A 49 13.01 5.43 4.72
CA LEU A 49 14.42 5.50 4.38
C LEU A 49 15.26 6.20 5.46
N ASN A 50 14.65 6.90 6.41
CA ASN A 50 15.34 7.54 7.52
C ASN A 50 15.54 6.54 8.67
N ASP A 51 16.73 6.53 9.27
CA ASP A 51 17.03 5.69 10.44
C ASP A 51 16.55 6.35 11.73
N VAL A 52 15.22 6.46 11.84
CA VAL A 52 14.56 7.05 13.00
C VAL A 52 13.41 6.16 13.46
N LYS A 53 13.15 6.15 14.78
CA LYS A 53 12.03 5.43 15.34
C LYS A 53 10.71 6.00 14.81
N SER A 54 9.87 5.14 14.26
CA SER A 54 8.54 5.50 13.73
C SER A 54 7.54 4.39 14.09
N TYR A 55 6.32 4.45 13.55
CA TYR A 55 5.28 3.43 13.72
C TYR A 55 5.64 2.07 13.09
N VAL A 56 6.58 2.06 12.16
CA VAL A 56 7.21 0.85 11.62
C VAL A 56 8.74 1.01 11.63
N PRO A 57 9.51 -0.09 11.73
CA PRO A 57 10.96 -0.04 11.60
C PRO A 57 11.39 0.58 10.25
N PRO A 58 12.48 1.35 10.20
CA PRO A 58 13.03 1.83 8.94
C PRO A 58 13.51 0.64 8.08
N VAL A 59 13.47 0.83 6.76
CA VAL A 59 14.09 -0.11 5.83
C VAL A 59 15.60 -0.13 6.09
N GLN A 60 16.18 -1.32 6.25
CA GLN A 60 17.61 -1.43 6.50
C GLN A 60 18.42 -1.42 5.19
N ILE A 61 19.69 -1.02 5.27
CA ILE A 61 20.59 -1.11 4.12
C ILE A 61 20.73 -2.59 3.73
N GLY A 62 20.55 -2.89 2.45
CA GLY A 62 20.53 -4.25 1.90
C GLY A 62 19.14 -4.89 1.87
N GLU A 63 18.12 -4.32 2.54
CA GLU A 63 16.75 -4.79 2.43
C GLU A 63 16.06 -4.30 1.15
N VAL A 64 15.10 -5.09 0.65
CA VAL A 64 14.21 -4.69 -0.43
C VAL A 64 13.40 -3.47 -0.01
N MET A 65 13.32 -2.45 -0.85
CA MET A 65 12.52 -1.27 -0.56
C MET A 65 11.06 -1.67 -0.36
N ARG A 66 10.52 -1.32 0.81
CA ARG A 66 9.14 -1.64 1.20
C ARG A 66 8.12 -0.83 0.40
N ALA A 67 7.05 -1.50 -0.05
CA ALA A 67 5.90 -0.86 -0.67
C ALA A 67 4.64 -1.70 -0.48
N GLY A 68 3.50 -1.04 -0.36
CA GLY A 68 2.20 -1.67 -0.57
C GLY A 68 2.11 -2.16 -2.01
N SER A 69 1.57 -3.34 -2.21
CA SER A 69 1.64 -4.02 -3.51
C SER A 69 0.39 -4.87 -3.75
N VAL A 70 0.09 -5.10 -5.02
CA VAL A 70 -0.84 -6.13 -5.47
C VAL A 70 -0.10 -7.07 -6.37
N GLY A 71 -0.31 -8.36 -6.20
CA GLY A 71 0.32 -9.40 -6.99
C GLY A 71 -0.58 -10.61 -7.20
N GLN A 72 -0.09 -11.53 -8.01
CA GLN A 72 -0.73 -12.82 -8.24
C GLN A 72 0.09 -13.91 -7.57
N VAL A 73 -0.58 -14.76 -6.80
CA VAL A 73 0.04 -15.98 -6.26
C VAL A 73 0.39 -16.90 -7.43
N VAL A 74 1.66 -17.25 -7.54
CA VAL A 74 2.14 -18.19 -8.60
C VAL A 74 2.42 -19.56 -8.03
N ASP A 75 2.78 -19.66 -6.74
CA ASP A 75 2.93 -20.91 -6.00
C ASP A 75 2.56 -20.72 -4.54
N SER A 76 2.16 -21.78 -3.84
CA SER A 76 1.70 -21.68 -2.44
C SER A 76 1.96 -22.97 -1.66
N ARG A 77 2.49 -22.78 -0.44
CA ARG A 77 2.51 -23.77 0.64
C ARG A 77 1.62 -23.35 1.83
N ASP A 78 0.65 -22.48 1.59
CA ASP A 78 -0.39 -22.07 2.53
C ASP A 78 -1.75 -22.52 2.02
N SER A 79 -2.51 -23.22 2.83
CA SER A 79 -3.84 -23.75 2.49
C SER A 79 -4.88 -22.66 2.19
N ASN A 80 -4.67 -21.42 2.67
CA ASN A 80 -5.57 -20.30 2.44
C ASN A 80 -5.40 -19.65 1.06
N PHE A 81 -4.30 -19.91 0.36
CA PHE A 81 -3.97 -19.29 -0.91
C PHE A 81 -3.66 -20.35 -1.98
N LYS A 82 -4.04 -20.06 -3.22
CA LYS A 82 -3.76 -20.92 -4.38
C LYS A 82 -3.21 -20.12 -5.54
N SER A 83 -2.50 -20.80 -6.42
CA SER A 83 -2.04 -20.19 -7.68
C SER A 83 -3.22 -19.57 -8.43
N GLY A 84 -3.01 -18.35 -8.93
CA GLY A 84 -4.02 -17.52 -9.58
C GLY A 84 -4.73 -16.51 -8.69
N ASP A 85 -4.71 -16.67 -7.36
CA ASP A 85 -5.28 -15.69 -6.44
C ASP A 85 -4.61 -14.33 -6.62
N ILE A 86 -5.41 -13.27 -6.68
CA ILE A 86 -4.92 -11.89 -6.62
C ILE A 86 -4.90 -11.46 -5.16
N VAL A 87 -3.75 -10.98 -4.71
CA VAL A 87 -3.52 -10.64 -3.30
C VAL A 87 -2.92 -9.24 -3.16
N GLN A 88 -3.27 -8.57 -2.06
CA GLN A 88 -2.61 -7.34 -1.62
C GLN A 88 -1.77 -7.60 -0.38
N GLY A 89 -0.65 -6.91 -0.26
CA GLY A 89 0.25 -7.01 0.87
C GLY A 89 1.43 -6.05 0.73
N SER A 90 2.47 -6.26 1.52
CA SER A 90 3.72 -5.48 1.47
C SER A 90 4.81 -6.33 0.81
N PHE A 91 4.77 -6.43 -0.52
CA PHE A 91 5.71 -7.27 -1.26
C PHE A 91 7.01 -6.56 -1.66
N GLY A 92 7.06 -5.23 -1.53
CA GLY A 92 8.26 -4.44 -1.82
C GLY A 92 8.58 -4.26 -3.32
N TRP A 93 9.67 -3.58 -3.60
CA TRP A 93 10.11 -3.25 -4.95
C TRP A 93 10.85 -4.44 -5.60
N GLN A 94 10.10 -5.44 -5.99
CA GLN A 94 10.63 -6.66 -6.62
C GLN A 94 9.58 -7.30 -7.52
N GLU A 95 10.02 -8.15 -8.44
CA GLU A 95 9.12 -8.85 -9.38
C GLU A 95 8.43 -10.04 -8.71
N TYR A 96 9.14 -10.77 -7.86
CA TYR A 96 8.63 -11.92 -7.12
C TYR A 96 8.96 -11.77 -5.65
N ALA A 97 8.02 -12.13 -4.79
CA ALA A 97 8.18 -12.14 -3.34
C ALA A 97 7.75 -13.48 -2.77
N ALA A 98 8.67 -14.20 -2.13
CA ALA A 98 8.34 -15.30 -1.25
C ALA A 98 8.05 -14.71 0.14
N VAL A 99 6.84 -14.91 0.65
CA VAL A 99 6.37 -14.28 1.88
C VAL A 99 5.54 -15.25 2.69
N ASN A 100 5.74 -15.24 4.00
CA ASN A 100 4.85 -15.94 4.90
C ASN A 100 3.52 -15.17 5.00
N SER A 101 2.41 -15.84 4.72
CA SER A 101 1.10 -15.21 4.58
C SER A 101 0.56 -14.60 5.88
N SER A 102 1.01 -15.10 7.02
CA SER A 102 0.61 -14.64 8.36
C SER A 102 1.56 -13.61 8.96
N SER A 103 2.70 -13.35 8.31
CA SER A 103 3.72 -12.42 8.77
C SER A 103 3.65 -11.07 8.04
N GLY A 104 4.29 -10.05 8.63
CA GLY A 104 4.41 -8.73 8.01
C GLY A 104 3.65 -7.64 8.75
N ILE A 105 3.81 -6.41 8.27
CA ILE A 105 3.17 -5.21 8.87
C ILE A 105 1.66 -5.20 8.63
N MET A 106 1.24 -5.77 7.51
CA MET A 106 -0.16 -5.94 7.15
C MET A 106 -0.39 -7.37 6.69
N PRO A 107 -1.48 -8.02 7.12
CA PRO A 107 -1.82 -9.36 6.66
C PRO A 107 -2.05 -9.34 5.15
N ILE A 108 -1.66 -10.43 4.49
CA ILE A 108 -1.95 -10.61 3.07
C ILE A 108 -3.45 -10.91 2.92
N GLN A 109 -4.10 -10.18 2.03
CA GLN A 109 -5.53 -10.30 1.78
C GLN A 109 -5.80 -10.60 0.31
N LYS A 110 -6.77 -11.47 0.04
CA LYS A 110 -7.25 -11.68 -1.32
C LYS A 110 -8.04 -10.46 -1.79
N VAL A 111 -7.78 -10.03 -3.00
CA VAL A 111 -8.60 -9.03 -3.68
C VAL A 111 -9.87 -9.73 -4.17
N PRO A 112 -11.06 -9.23 -3.81
CA PRO A 112 -12.32 -9.85 -4.23
C PRO A 112 -12.45 -9.93 -5.76
N GLU A 113 -13.09 -10.98 -6.24
CA GLU A 113 -13.35 -11.18 -7.66
C GLU A 113 -14.17 -10.01 -8.25
N GLY A 114 -13.85 -9.60 -9.47
CA GLY A 114 -14.54 -8.49 -10.14
C GLY A 114 -14.05 -7.09 -9.75
N ILE A 115 -13.17 -6.96 -8.75
CA ILE A 115 -12.56 -5.69 -8.39
C ILE A 115 -11.24 -5.52 -9.16
N PRO A 116 -11.04 -4.37 -9.84
CA PRO A 116 -9.75 -4.09 -10.46
C PRO A 116 -8.61 -4.18 -9.42
N PRO A 117 -7.52 -4.92 -9.68
CA PRO A 117 -6.44 -5.11 -8.71
C PRO A 117 -5.87 -3.81 -8.13
N THR A 118 -5.76 -2.75 -8.94
CA THR A 118 -5.28 -1.44 -8.51
C THR A 118 -6.17 -0.77 -7.48
N SER A 119 -7.47 -1.13 -7.42
CA SER A 119 -8.39 -0.60 -6.41
C SER A 119 -8.04 -1.04 -4.99
N ALA A 120 -7.31 -2.16 -4.85
CA ALA A 120 -6.80 -2.63 -3.56
C ALA A 120 -5.68 -1.72 -3.00
N LEU A 121 -5.00 -0.94 -3.86
CA LEU A 121 -4.01 0.05 -3.45
C LEU A 121 -4.61 1.46 -3.28
N SER A 122 -5.91 1.64 -3.50
CA SER A 122 -6.59 2.93 -3.41
C SER A 122 -7.85 2.85 -2.54
N ILE A 123 -9.04 2.76 -3.14
CA ILE A 123 -10.32 2.83 -2.42
C ILE A 123 -10.54 1.64 -1.45
N TYR A 124 -10.05 0.45 -1.79
CA TYR A 124 -10.09 -0.73 -0.91
C TYR A 124 -8.79 -0.94 -0.12
N GLY A 125 -7.84 -0.01 -0.24
CA GLY A 125 -6.59 0.01 0.50
C GLY A 125 -6.61 0.96 1.69
N ILE A 126 -5.41 1.22 2.24
CA ILE A 126 -5.24 2.06 3.43
C ILE A 126 -5.76 3.50 3.24
N THR A 127 -5.64 4.07 2.06
CA THR A 127 -6.09 5.43 1.76
C THR A 127 -7.61 5.55 1.76
N GLY A 128 -8.30 4.55 1.20
CA GLY A 128 -9.76 4.46 1.23
C GLY A 128 -10.30 4.22 2.63
N LEU A 129 -9.68 3.30 3.39
CA LEU A 129 -10.02 3.06 4.80
C LEU A 129 -9.82 4.32 5.66
N THR A 130 -8.72 5.04 5.47
CA THR A 130 -8.43 6.29 6.18
C THR A 130 -9.52 7.34 5.87
N ALA A 131 -9.89 7.50 4.61
CA ALA A 131 -10.96 8.41 4.21
C ALA A 131 -12.31 7.98 4.81
N PHE A 132 -12.62 6.67 4.78
CA PHE A 132 -13.87 6.15 5.31
C PHE A 132 -13.99 6.43 6.82
N PHE A 133 -13.05 5.99 7.63
CA PHE A 133 -13.09 6.22 9.08
C PHE A 133 -13.04 7.70 9.42
N GLY A 134 -12.21 8.48 8.73
CA GLY A 134 -12.13 9.93 8.92
C GLY A 134 -13.46 10.64 8.65
N MET A 135 -14.19 10.22 7.61
CA MET A 135 -15.45 10.86 7.24
C MET A 135 -16.66 10.27 7.96
N VAL A 136 -16.71 8.93 8.14
CA VAL A 136 -17.91 8.26 8.67
C VAL A 136 -17.91 8.24 10.20
N ASP A 137 -16.77 7.95 10.83
CA ASP A 137 -16.70 7.77 12.29
C ASP A 137 -16.31 9.05 13.03
N ILE A 138 -15.49 9.91 12.40
CA ILE A 138 -14.95 11.13 13.04
C ILE A 138 -15.68 12.37 12.53
N GLY A 139 -15.64 12.64 11.22
CA GLY A 139 -16.20 13.86 10.62
C GLY A 139 -17.73 13.89 10.64
N LYS A 140 -18.36 12.74 10.40
CA LYS A 140 -19.82 12.53 10.45
C LYS A 140 -20.63 13.60 9.72
N PRO A 141 -20.32 13.91 8.45
CA PRO A 141 -21.09 14.91 7.73
C PRO A 141 -22.55 14.46 7.58
N ILE A 142 -23.44 15.43 7.69
CA ILE A 142 -24.88 15.23 7.53
C ILE A 142 -25.41 15.96 6.30
N GLU A 143 -26.66 15.71 5.95
CA GLU A 143 -27.34 16.41 4.86
C GLU A 143 -27.32 17.93 5.07
N GLY A 144 -26.98 18.66 4.02
CA GLY A 144 -26.91 20.12 4.03
C GLY A 144 -25.54 20.70 4.44
N ASP A 145 -24.64 19.93 5.00
CA ASP A 145 -23.33 20.40 5.43
C ASP A 145 -22.46 20.95 4.29
N THR A 146 -21.54 21.82 4.67
CA THR A 146 -20.40 22.24 3.84
C THR A 146 -19.13 21.59 4.39
N VAL A 147 -18.51 20.73 3.59
CA VAL A 147 -17.30 19.99 3.95
C VAL A 147 -16.12 20.56 3.19
N LEU A 148 -15.07 20.95 3.95
CA LEU A 148 -13.80 21.41 3.40
C LEU A 148 -12.76 20.29 3.51
N VAL A 149 -12.15 19.89 2.39
CA VAL A 149 -11.13 18.85 2.32
C VAL A 149 -9.80 19.43 1.91
N SER A 150 -8.80 19.36 2.76
CA SER A 150 -7.42 19.72 2.42
C SER A 150 -6.74 18.53 1.74
N GLY A 151 -5.81 18.81 0.80
CA GLY A 151 -5.17 17.76 -0.01
C GLY A 151 -6.20 16.98 -0.85
N ALA A 152 -7.22 17.64 -1.34
CA ALA A 152 -8.38 17.03 -2.00
C ALA A 152 -8.06 16.30 -3.31
N ALA A 153 -6.94 16.63 -3.98
CA ALA A 153 -6.47 15.92 -5.16
C ALA A 153 -5.64 14.66 -4.82
N GLY A 154 -5.28 14.47 -3.53
CA GLY A 154 -4.53 13.31 -3.07
C GLY A 154 -5.41 12.04 -2.95
N ALA A 155 -4.75 10.89 -2.76
CA ALA A 155 -5.42 9.60 -2.70
C ALA A 155 -6.50 9.52 -1.61
N THR A 156 -6.22 9.99 -0.39
CA THR A 156 -7.19 10.02 0.72
C THR A 156 -8.22 11.12 0.54
N GLY A 157 -7.77 12.34 0.20
CA GLY A 157 -8.66 13.51 0.11
C GLY A 157 -9.72 13.38 -0.98
N SER A 158 -9.36 12.81 -2.13
CA SER A 158 -10.31 12.59 -3.24
C SER A 158 -11.43 11.60 -2.85
N VAL A 159 -11.12 10.58 -2.08
CA VAL A 159 -12.11 9.63 -1.54
C VAL A 159 -12.95 10.29 -0.45
N ALA A 160 -12.32 11.05 0.46
CA ALA A 160 -13.02 11.77 1.52
C ALA A 160 -14.09 12.73 0.96
N GLY A 161 -13.75 13.49 -0.08
CA GLY A 161 -14.71 14.37 -0.75
C GLY A 161 -15.89 13.63 -1.36
N GLN A 162 -15.66 12.45 -1.96
CA GLN A 162 -16.73 11.60 -2.49
C GLN A 162 -17.61 11.06 -1.35
N ILE A 163 -17.03 10.58 -0.27
CA ILE A 163 -17.80 10.09 0.89
C ILE A 163 -18.65 11.22 1.48
N ALA A 164 -18.11 12.45 1.61
CA ALA A 164 -18.88 13.60 2.07
C ALA A 164 -20.13 13.83 1.23
N ARG A 165 -19.99 13.76 -0.11
CA ARG A 165 -21.12 13.91 -1.03
C ARG A 165 -22.13 12.78 -0.89
N ILE A 166 -21.69 11.54 -0.79
CA ILE A 166 -22.55 10.36 -0.57
C ILE A 166 -23.35 10.49 0.74
N LYS A 167 -22.74 11.10 1.76
CA LYS A 167 -23.39 11.34 3.07
C LYS A 167 -24.37 12.53 3.05
N GLY A 168 -24.54 13.22 1.91
CA GLY A 168 -25.53 14.29 1.75
C GLY A 168 -24.98 15.70 1.96
N ALA A 169 -23.66 15.88 2.04
CA ALA A 169 -23.08 17.23 2.12
C ALA A 169 -23.51 18.07 0.91
N LYS A 170 -24.06 19.25 1.18
CA LYS A 170 -24.54 20.19 0.14
C LYS A 170 -23.39 20.76 -0.67
N ASN A 171 -22.30 21.12 0.00
CA ASN A 171 -21.12 21.64 -0.63
C ASN A 171 -19.91 20.80 -0.20
N VAL A 172 -19.06 20.44 -1.18
CA VAL A 172 -17.77 19.82 -0.93
C VAL A 172 -16.72 20.67 -1.62
N ILE A 173 -15.87 21.31 -0.82
CA ILE A 173 -14.83 22.25 -1.26
C ILE A 173 -13.48 21.58 -1.07
N GLY A 174 -12.70 21.46 -2.16
CA GLY A 174 -11.36 20.89 -2.12
C GLY A 174 -10.29 21.97 -2.17
N ILE A 175 -9.25 21.84 -1.33
CA ILE A 175 -8.01 22.60 -1.45
C ILE A 175 -6.95 21.64 -2.00
N ALA A 176 -6.35 22.00 -3.14
CA ALA A 176 -5.26 21.26 -3.78
C ALA A 176 -4.19 22.24 -4.26
N GLY A 177 -2.92 21.86 -4.16
CA GLY A 177 -1.77 22.59 -4.66
C GLY A 177 -1.17 21.94 -5.89
#